data_7796497ba7686d15a704d7c441c7aca1
#
_entry.id   7796497ba7686d15a704d7c441c7aca1
#
_cell.length_a   1.000
_cell.length_b   1.000
_cell.length_c   1.000
_cell.angle_alpha   90.00
_cell.angle_beta   90.00
_cell.angle_gamma   90.00
#
_symmetry.space_group_name_H-M   'P 1'
#
loop_
_entity.id
_entity.type
_entity.pdbx_description
1 polymer ?
#
loop_
_entity_poly.entity_id
_entity_poly.type
_entity_poly.pdbx_seq_one_letter_code
_entity_poly.pdbx_strand_id
1 'polypeptide(L)'
;MRVFVAVEITDNTVLNSIEKIQTELKISGKPIEIHNMHFTLMFLGEVEEELIKRVQVQLQTLEFSAFDISFVGVGAFPKPKFPRIIWLGVEQGKEKLIQLAKNVEERLVPLGFSSDKPFSPHMTIFRIKNYAGDITDQISKYSGVGFGAQRVSSIKLKQSILTPKGPIYSDIVVINAK
;
A
#
# COMPACT_ATOMS: atom_id res chain seq x y z
N MET A 1 6.45 -18.84 4.78
CA MET A 1 6.25 -17.50 5.38
C MET A 1 5.68 -16.57 4.31
N ARG A 2 4.55 -15.95 4.60
CA ARG A 2 3.87 -15.04 3.66
C ARG A 2 4.51 -13.65 3.72
N VAL A 3 5.10 -13.19 2.62
CA VAL A 3 5.90 -11.97 2.61
C VAL A 3 5.55 -11.03 1.45
N PHE A 4 5.83 -9.75 1.65
CA PHE A 4 5.61 -8.69 0.67
C PHE A 4 6.57 -7.53 0.90
N VAL A 5 6.80 -6.74 -0.15
CA VAL A 5 7.61 -5.52 -0.08
C VAL A 5 6.67 -4.32 -0.02
N ALA A 6 6.91 -3.42 0.92
CA ALA A 6 5.99 -2.32 1.19
C ALA A 6 6.69 -0.99 1.49
N VAL A 7 5.94 0.10 1.26
CA VAL A 7 6.19 1.43 1.83
C VAL A 7 5.14 1.66 2.91
N GLU A 8 5.57 1.85 4.15
CA GLU A 8 4.66 2.16 5.25
C GLU A 8 4.23 3.63 5.24
N ILE A 9 3.02 3.88 5.70
CA ILE A 9 2.55 5.23 5.98
C ILE A 9 2.79 5.50 7.46
N THR A 10 3.64 6.50 7.72
CA THR A 10 4.10 6.86 9.07
C THR A 10 3.81 8.31 9.44
N ASP A 11 3.48 9.16 8.47
CA ASP A 11 3.18 10.57 8.72
C ASP A 11 1.86 10.70 9.50
N ASN A 12 1.92 11.35 10.66
CA ASN A 12 0.75 11.49 11.54
C ASN A 12 -0.38 12.31 10.92
N THR A 13 -0.06 13.32 10.13
CA THR A 13 -1.07 14.13 9.44
C THR A 13 -1.85 13.28 8.45
N VAL A 14 -1.14 12.46 7.67
CA VAL A 14 -1.75 11.52 6.72
C VAL A 14 -2.61 10.49 7.46
N LEU A 15 -2.06 9.86 8.49
CA LEU A 15 -2.79 8.84 9.27
C LEU A 15 -4.05 9.40 9.94
N ASN A 16 -3.97 10.60 10.50
CA ASN A 16 -5.13 11.27 11.10
C ASN A 16 -6.19 11.60 10.04
N SER A 17 -5.77 12.03 8.86
CA SER A 17 -6.69 12.32 7.74
C SER A 17 -7.39 11.04 7.25
N ILE A 18 -6.68 9.92 7.20
CA ILE A 18 -7.25 8.61 6.83
C ILE A 18 -8.28 8.17 7.87
N GLU A 19 -7.95 8.26 9.15
CA GLU A 19 -8.87 7.90 10.23
C GLU A 19 -10.13 8.74 10.19
N LYS A 20 -10.00 10.04 9.95
CA LYS A 20 -11.11 10.97 9.80
C LYS A 20 -12.04 10.58 8.66
N ILE A 21 -11.49 10.31 7.46
CA ILE A 21 -12.32 9.92 6.32
C ILE A 21 -12.95 8.53 6.52
N GLN A 22 -12.26 7.59 7.15
CA GLN A 22 -12.84 6.30 7.50
C GLN A 22 -14.07 6.44 8.40
N THR A 23 -14.07 7.44 9.29
CA THR A 23 -15.20 7.75 10.18
C THR A 23 -16.32 8.48 9.44
N GLU A 24 -15.96 9.42 8.54
CA GLU A 24 -16.94 10.22 7.78
C GLU A 24 -17.69 9.40 6.71
N LEU A 25 -17.00 8.46 6.08
CA LEU A 25 -17.61 7.57 5.08
C LEU A 25 -18.51 6.55 5.77
N LYS A 26 -19.81 6.71 5.58
CA LYS A 26 -20.82 5.79 6.12
C LYS A 26 -21.01 4.62 5.16
N ILE A 27 -20.01 3.74 5.10
CA ILE A 27 -19.96 2.62 4.18
C ILE A 27 -19.91 1.33 4.96
N SER A 28 -20.72 0.36 4.55
CA SER A 28 -20.69 -0.99 5.12
C SER A 28 -19.44 -1.72 4.61
N GLY A 29 -18.38 -1.67 5.39
CA GLY A 29 -17.11 -2.30 5.05
C GLY A 29 -16.18 -2.34 6.24
N LYS A 30 -15.02 -2.96 6.05
CA LYS A 30 -13.99 -3.03 7.08
C LYS A 30 -12.92 -1.97 6.79
N PRO A 31 -12.76 -0.95 7.66
CA PRO A 31 -11.65 -0.01 7.54
C PRO A 31 -10.34 -0.74 7.77
N ILE A 32 -9.31 -0.35 7.02
CA ILE A 32 -7.95 -0.81 7.28
C ILE A 32 -7.47 -0.18 8.58
N GLU A 33 -6.86 -0.97 9.45
CA GLU A 33 -6.31 -0.46 10.69
C GLU A 33 -5.18 0.53 10.42
N ILE A 34 -5.16 1.65 11.15
CA ILE A 34 -4.23 2.76 10.91
C ILE A 34 -2.77 2.30 10.96
N HIS A 35 -2.42 1.45 11.92
CA HIS A 35 -1.06 0.95 12.04
C HIS A 35 -0.63 -0.01 10.93
N ASN A 36 -1.56 -0.46 10.10
CA ASN A 36 -1.30 -1.35 8.96
C ASN A 36 -1.29 -0.61 7.61
N MET A 37 -1.39 0.72 7.61
CA MET A 37 -1.42 1.49 6.37
C MET A 37 -0.09 1.40 5.63
N HIS A 38 -0.14 0.95 4.38
CA HIS A 38 1.03 0.79 3.53
C HIS A 38 0.65 0.71 2.06
N PHE A 39 1.62 0.96 1.18
CA PHE A 39 1.57 0.52 -0.21
C PHE A 39 2.28 -0.82 -0.32
N THR A 40 1.63 -1.81 -0.91
CA THR A 40 2.32 -3.04 -1.30
C THR A 40 2.97 -2.81 -2.66
N LEU A 41 4.29 -2.74 -2.69
CA LEU A 41 5.05 -2.61 -3.94
C LEU A 41 5.09 -3.92 -4.71
N MET A 42 5.24 -5.03 -4.00
CA MET A 42 5.26 -6.36 -4.58
C MET A 42 4.87 -7.42 -3.56
N PHE A 43 3.93 -8.26 -3.91
CA PHE A 43 3.53 -9.39 -3.09
C PHE A 43 4.28 -10.64 -3.54
N LEU A 44 4.99 -11.31 -2.62
CA LEU A 44 5.81 -12.48 -2.93
C LEU A 44 5.10 -13.81 -2.62
N GLY A 45 4.05 -13.77 -1.79
CA GLY A 45 3.32 -14.97 -1.38
C GLY A 45 4.05 -15.79 -0.33
N GLU A 46 3.79 -17.08 -0.31
CA GLU A 46 4.47 -18.02 0.59
C GLU A 46 5.89 -18.28 0.09
N VAL A 47 6.86 -18.00 0.92
CA VAL A 47 8.29 -18.09 0.58
C VAL A 47 9.04 -18.85 1.67
N GLU A 48 9.90 -19.77 1.28
CA GLU A 48 10.73 -20.52 2.20
C GLU A 48 11.87 -19.66 2.77
N GLU A 49 12.32 -19.99 3.97
CA GLU A 49 13.29 -19.21 4.72
C GLU A 49 14.59 -18.95 3.96
N GLU A 50 15.12 -19.96 3.26
CA GLU A 50 16.35 -19.81 2.49
C GLU A 50 16.19 -18.83 1.32
N LEU A 51 15.04 -18.85 0.67
CA LEU A 51 14.73 -17.90 -0.41
C LEU A 51 14.52 -16.49 0.12
N ILE A 52 13.96 -16.34 1.34
CA ILE A 52 13.84 -15.03 2.00
C ILE A 52 15.21 -14.40 2.23
N LYS A 53 16.21 -15.17 2.63
CA LYS A 53 17.58 -14.65 2.80
C LYS A 53 18.12 -14.10 1.48
N ARG A 54 17.86 -14.78 0.37
CA ARG A 54 18.26 -14.32 -0.97
C ARG A 54 17.50 -13.07 -1.38
N VAL A 55 16.21 -12.99 -1.09
CA VAL A 55 15.39 -11.79 -1.30
C VAL A 55 15.98 -10.59 -0.54
N GLN A 56 16.32 -10.78 0.73
CA GLN A 56 16.94 -9.73 1.54
C GLN A 56 18.23 -9.20 0.91
N VAL A 57 19.11 -10.10 0.47
CA VAL A 57 20.37 -9.72 -0.18
C VAL A 57 20.10 -8.89 -1.44
N GLN A 58 19.15 -9.30 -2.27
CA GLN A 58 18.80 -8.57 -3.49
C GLN A 58 18.20 -7.19 -3.19
N LEU A 59 17.31 -7.10 -2.22
CA LEU A 59 16.72 -5.82 -1.84
C LEU A 59 17.75 -4.86 -1.25
N GLN A 60 18.75 -5.37 -0.51
CA GLN A 60 19.83 -4.55 0.04
C GLN A 60 20.72 -3.92 -1.03
N THR A 61 20.73 -4.45 -2.24
CA THR A 61 21.45 -3.85 -3.39
C THR A 61 20.65 -2.74 -4.07
N LEU A 62 19.39 -2.56 -3.70
CA LEU A 62 18.55 -1.52 -4.28
C LEU A 62 19.00 -0.14 -3.82
N GLU A 63 19.18 0.76 -4.78
CA GLU A 63 19.50 2.16 -4.51
C GLU A 63 18.36 3.04 -5.02
N PHE A 64 17.83 3.88 -4.15
CA PHE A 64 16.83 4.88 -4.51
C PHE A 64 17.01 6.13 -3.65
N SER A 65 16.62 7.29 -4.19
CA SER A 65 16.61 8.55 -3.45
C SER A 65 15.27 8.75 -2.78
N ALA A 66 15.28 9.33 -1.58
CA ALA A 66 14.04 9.69 -0.90
C ALA A 66 13.23 10.71 -1.73
N PHE A 67 11.91 10.62 -1.67
CA PHE A 67 11.01 11.50 -2.39
C PHE A 67 9.72 11.71 -1.59
N ASP A 68 9.00 12.78 -1.93
CA ASP A 68 7.73 13.10 -1.29
C ASP A 68 6.56 12.56 -2.10
N ILE A 69 5.55 12.06 -1.41
CA ILE A 69 4.25 11.68 -1.99
C ILE A 69 3.16 12.49 -1.32
N SER A 70 2.14 12.86 -2.10
CA SER A 70 0.94 13.52 -1.57
C SER A 70 -0.31 12.71 -1.91
N PHE A 71 -1.29 12.75 -1.01
CA PHE A 71 -2.54 12.01 -1.16
C PHE A 71 -3.66 12.96 -1.53
N VAL A 72 -4.37 12.68 -2.62
CA VAL A 72 -5.47 13.50 -3.13
C VAL A 72 -6.57 12.61 -3.69
N GLY A 73 -7.79 12.87 -3.27
CA GLY A 73 -8.98 12.21 -3.81
C GLY A 73 -9.23 10.81 -3.27
N VAL A 74 -10.45 10.35 -3.48
CA VAL A 74 -10.92 9.03 -3.08
C VAL A 74 -11.53 8.33 -4.27
N GLY A 75 -11.24 7.07 -4.43
CA GLY A 75 -11.82 6.24 -5.47
C GLY A 75 -12.17 4.85 -4.98
N ALA A 76 -12.69 4.04 -5.86
CA ALA A 76 -13.10 2.68 -5.55
C ALA A 76 -12.80 1.73 -6.70
N PHE A 77 -12.42 0.50 -6.36
CA PHE A 77 -12.27 -0.59 -7.32
C PHE A 77 -13.30 -1.68 -7.05
N PRO A 78 -13.83 -2.36 -8.08
CA PRO A 78 -13.62 -2.09 -9.51
C PRO A 78 -14.26 -0.77 -9.98
N LYS A 79 -15.29 -0.31 -9.30
CA LYS A 79 -15.97 0.96 -9.58
C LYS A 79 -16.87 1.40 -8.40
N PRO A 80 -17.22 2.69 -8.29
CA PRO A 80 -18.04 3.20 -7.18
C PRO A 80 -19.44 2.57 -7.06
N LYS A 81 -20.01 2.08 -8.15
CA LYS A 81 -21.32 1.39 -8.12
C LYS A 81 -21.28 0.01 -7.46
N PHE A 82 -20.13 -0.68 -7.56
CA PHE A 82 -19.90 -2.00 -6.99
C PHE A 82 -18.53 -2.04 -6.34
N PRO A 83 -18.32 -1.27 -5.25
CA PRO A 83 -17.00 -1.16 -4.65
C PRO A 83 -16.60 -2.43 -3.90
N ARG A 84 -15.32 -2.78 -4.00
CA ARG A 84 -14.68 -3.83 -3.20
C ARG A 84 -13.53 -3.28 -2.38
N ILE A 85 -12.89 -2.23 -2.90
CA ILE A 85 -11.79 -1.52 -2.25
C ILE A 85 -12.05 -0.03 -2.41
N ILE A 86 -11.89 0.71 -1.32
CA ILE A 86 -11.87 2.18 -1.32
C ILE A 86 -10.45 2.61 -1.07
N TRP A 87 -9.97 3.58 -1.84
CA TRP A 87 -8.58 4.00 -1.81
C TRP A 87 -8.42 5.51 -1.88
N LEU A 88 -7.28 6.00 -1.37
CA LEU A 88 -6.80 7.36 -1.60
C LEU A 88 -5.88 7.39 -2.81
N GLY A 89 -6.01 8.42 -3.64
CA GLY A 89 -5.12 8.66 -4.78
C GLY A 89 -3.80 9.29 -4.36
N VAL A 90 -2.78 9.11 -5.19
CA VAL A 90 -1.48 9.77 -5.05
C VAL A 90 -1.32 10.77 -6.19
N GLU A 91 -0.93 11.99 -5.87
CA GLU A 91 -0.66 13.04 -6.86
C GLU A 91 0.83 13.28 -7.00
N GLN A 92 1.46 13.99 -6.06
CA GLN A 92 2.91 14.18 -6.06
C GLN A 92 3.61 12.85 -5.78
N GLY A 93 4.69 12.59 -6.52
CA GLY A 93 5.52 11.41 -6.31
C GLY A 93 4.97 10.11 -6.89
N LYS A 94 3.85 10.16 -7.59
CA LYS A 94 3.20 9.00 -8.21
C LYS A 94 4.16 8.22 -9.12
N GLU A 95 4.84 8.92 -10.04
CA GLU A 95 5.77 8.29 -10.99
C GLU A 95 6.99 7.68 -10.28
N LYS A 96 7.48 8.34 -9.23
CA LYS A 96 8.61 7.82 -8.44
C LYS A 96 8.23 6.57 -7.67
N LEU A 97 7.01 6.52 -7.15
CA LEU A 97 6.50 5.34 -6.46
C LEU A 97 6.34 4.16 -7.42
N ILE A 98 5.83 4.40 -8.63
CA ILE A 98 5.73 3.40 -9.70
C ILE A 98 7.12 2.89 -10.09
N GLN A 99 8.09 3.80 -10.25
CA GLN A 99 9.46 3.43 -10.59
C GLN A 99 10.11 2.61 -9.48
N LEU A 100 9.86 2.95 -8.22
CA LEU A 100 10.38 2.20 -7.07
C LEU A 100 9.83 0.76 -7.08
N ALA A 101 8.54 0.59 -7.31
CA ALA A 101 7.92 -0.74 -7.42
C ALA A 101 8.54 -1.55 -8.58
N LYS A 102 8.78 -0.91 -9.72
CA LYS A 102 9.45 -1.54 -10.87
C LYS A 102 10.88 -1.96 -10.53
N ASN A 103 11.63 -1.12 -9.83
CA ASN A 103 13.00 -1.43 -9.42
C ASN A 103 13.03 -2.63 -8.46
N VAL A 104 12.08 -2.71 -7.54
CA VAL A 104 11.92 -3.88 -6.66
C VAL A 104 11.67 -5.15 -7.47
N GLU A 105 10.75 -5.11 -8.42
CA GLU A 105 10.45 -6.27 -9.28
C GLU A 105 11.69 -6.71 -10.08
N GLU A 106 12.40 -5.78 -10.68
CA GLU A 106 13.62 -6.08 -11.45
C GLU A 106 14.69 -6.79 -10.61
N ARG A 107 14.80 -6.45 -9.33
CA ARG A 107 15.73 -7.11 -8.39
C ARG A 107 15.30 -8.53 -8.04
N LEU A 108 14.00 -8.80 -8.06
CA LEU A 108 13.46 -10.08 -7.61
C LEU A 108 13.12 -11.05 -8.74
N VAL A 109 13.04 -10.58 -9.98
CA VAL A 109 12.84 -11.45 -11.16
C VAL A 109 13.88 -12.59 -11.24
N PRO A 110 15.18 -12.37 -10.99
CA PRO A 110 16.16 -13.46 -11.02
C PRO A 110 15.91 -14.55 -9.98
N LEU A 111 15.12 -14.26 -8.94
CA LEU A 111 14.74 -15.23 -7.91
C LEU A 111 13.40 -15.92 -8.22
N GLY A 112 12.81 -15.65 -9.38
CA GLY A 112 11.56 -16.26 -9.81
C GLY A 112 10.29 -15.49 -9.42
N PHE A 113 10.42 -14.27 -8.94
CA PHE A 113 9.26 -13.45 -8.59
C PHE A 113 8.89 -12.49 -9.72
N SER A 114 7.60 -12.40 -10.00
CA SER A 114 7.04 -11.42 -10.93
C SER A 114 5.65 -11.01 -10.48
N SER A 115 5.24 -9.79 -10.81
CA SER A 115 3.92 -9.30 -10.49
C SER A 115 2.93 -9.64 -11.59
N ASP A 116 1.73 -10.11 -11.21
CA ASP A 116 0.65 -10.41 -12.17
C ASP A 116 0.09 -9.16 -12.81
N LYS A 117 0.16 -8.04 -12.09
CA LYS A 117 -0.40 -6.73 -12.52
C LYS A 117 0.62 -5.63 -12.25
N PRO A 118 0.64 -4.57 -13.08
CA PRO A 118 1.43 -3.39 -12.78
C PRO A 118 1.04 -2.78 -11.43
N PHE A 119 2.02 -2.24 -10.72
CA PHE A 119 1.77 -1.52 -9.47
C PHE A 119 0.89 -0.29 -9.73
N SER A 120 -0.16 -0.14 -8.92
CA SER A 120 -1.06 1.00 -8.95
C SER A 120 -0.92 1.79 -7.66
N PRO A 121 -0.54 3.08 -7.71
CA PRO A 121 -0.28 3.89 -6.52
C PRO A 121 -1.57 4.36 -5.86
N HIS A 122 -2.36 3.43 -5.32
CA HIS A 122 -3.58 3.70 -4.58
C HIS A 122 -3.43 3.14 -3.17
N MET A 123 -3.76 3.96 -2.17
CA MET A 123 -3.73 3.56 -0.77
C MET A 123 -5.09 3.02 -0.36
N THR A 124 -5.18 1.72 -0.13
CA THR A 124 -6.41 1.09 0.35
C THR A 124 -6.75 1.53 1.77
N ILE A 125 -7.97 2.04 1.97
CA ILE A 125 -8.47 2.46 3.28
C ILE A 125 -9.67 1.67 3.77
N PHE A 126 -10.42 1.00 2.87
CA PHE A 126 -11.53 0.10 3.19
C PHE A 126 -11.51 -1.13 2.30
N ARG A 127 -11.92 -2.26 2.89
CA ARG A 127 -12.27 -3.49 2.14
C ARG A 127 -13.73 -3.82 2.35
N ILE A 128 -14.42 -4.15 1.27
CA ILE A 128 -15.85 -4.45 1.26
C ILE A 128 -16.05 -5.90 0.81
N LYS A 129 -16.61 -6.73 1.69
CA LYS A 129 -16.90 -8.13 1.38
C LYS A 129 -18.26 -8.29 0.72
N ASN A 130 -19.27 -7.58 1.24
CA ASN A 130 -20.64 -7.62 0.76
C ASN A 130 -20.97 -6.37 -0.04
N TYR A 131 -22.14 -6.38 -0.72
CA TYR A 131 -22.55 -5.21 -1.46
C TYR A 131 -22.82 -4.01 -0.53
N ALA A 132 -22.10 -2.93 -0.72
CA ALA A 132 -22.21 -1.71 0.07
C ALA A 132 -23.09 -0.63 -0.59
N GLY A 133 -23.70 -0.93 -1.73
CA GLY A 133 -24.44 0.05 -2.53
C GLY A 133 -23.55 0.87 -3.44
N ASP A 134 -24.19 1.77 -4.19
CA ASP A 134 -23.48 2.76 -5.02
C ASP A 134 -22.97 3.90 -4.12
N ILE A 135 -21.67 4.06 -4.06
CA ILE A 135 -21.02 5.08 -3.22
C ILE A 135 -20.49 6.27 -4.01
N THR A 136 -20.89 6.40 -5.28
CA THR A 136 -20.41 7.46 -6.18
C THR A 136 -20.56 8.84 -5.56
N ASP A 137 -21.73 9.17 -5.01
CA ASP A 137 -21.98 10.48 -4.42
C ASP A 137 -21.16 10.73 -3.15
N GLN A 138 -20.94 9.68 -2.34
CA GLN A 138 -20.15 9.80 -1.12
C GLN A 138 -18.69 10.11 -1.40
N ILE A 139 -18.08 9.41 -2.37
CA ILE A 139 -16.66 9.59 -2.68
C ILE A 139 -16.39 10.81 -3.57
N SER A 140 -17.36 11.25 -4.38
CA SER A 140 -17.20 12.43 -5.23
C SER A 140 -16.94 13.72 -4.45
N LYS A 141 -17.41 13.79 -3.21
CA LYS A 141 -17.17 14.93 -2.30
C LYS A 141 -15.70 15.14 -1.99
N TYR A 142 -14.89 14.11 -2.14
CA TYR A 142 -13.45 14.14 -1.85
C TYR A 142 -12.61 14.34 -3.10
N SER A 143 -13.22 14.57 -4.27
CA SER A 143 -12.49 14.88 -5.49
C SER A 143 -11.67 16.15 -5.29
N GLY A 144 -10.34 16.05 -5.48
CA GLY A 144 -9.44 17.16 -5.26
C GLY A 144 -9.11 17.48 -3.79
N VAL A 145 -9.67 16.75 -2.83
CA VAL A 145 -9.35 16.94 -1.42
C VAL A 145 -8.00 16.31 -1.09
N GLY A 146 -7.11 17.10 -0.46
CA GLY A 146 -5.81 16.62 -0.01
C GLY A 146 -5.86 15.98 1.38
N PHE A 147 -5.09 14.90 1.55
CA PHE A 147 -5.02 14.15 2.81
C PHE A 147 -3.63 14.20 3.45
N GLY A 148 -2.76 15.07 2.95
CA GLY A 148 -1.42 15.24 3.47
C GLY A 148 -0.34 14.66 2.56
N ALA A 149 0.88 14.76 3.02
CA ALA A 149 2.07 14.31 2.29
C ALA A 149 3.03 13.58 3.22
N GLN A 150 3.81 12.68 2.64
CA GLN A 150 4.81 11.92 3.37
C GLN A 150 6.07 11.77 2.53
N ARG A 151 7.23 11.78 3.21
CA ARG A 151 8.49 11.44 2.58
C ARG A 151 8.68 9.93 2.58
N VAL A 152 8.96 9.36 1.40
CA VAL A 152 9.34 7.95 1.25
C VAL A 152 10.85 7.87 1.39
N SER A 153 11.32 7.34 2.51
CA SER A 153 12.74 7.21 2.84
C SER A 153 13.20 5.78 3.08
N SER A 154 12.30 4.83 3.05
CA SER A 154 12.60 3.40 3.19
C SER A 154 11.54 2.53 2.56
N ILE A 155 11.94 1.31 2.20
CA ILE A 155 11.04 0.21 1.90
C ILE A 155 11.29 -0.92 2.89
N LYS A 156 10.32 -1.78 3.08
CA LYS A 156 10.41 -2.90 4.02
C LYS A 156 9.99 -4.21 3.37
N LEU A 157 10.74 -5.26 3.65
CA LEU A 157 10.26 -6.62 3.45
C LEU A 157 9.52 -7.02 4.72
N LYS A 158 8.26 -7.38 4.59
CA LYS A 158 7.36 -7.66 5.72
C LYS A 158 6.81 -9.07 5.65
N GLN A 159 6.59 -9.66 6.81
CA GLN A 159 5.84 -10.90 6.98
C GLN A 159 4.40 -10.57 7.36
N SER A 160 3.46 -11.32 6.79
CA SER A 160 2.05 -11.25 7.14
C SER A 160 1.63 -12.56 7.80
N ILE A 161 1.04 -12.46 8.99
CA ILE A 161 0.39 -13.57 9.67
C ILE A 161 -1.10 -13.27 9.72
N LEU A 162 -1.91 -14.13 9.08
CA LEU A 162 -3.36 -13.96 9.06
C LEU A 162 -3.96 -14.45 10.37
N THR A 163 -4.80 -13.62 10.98
CA THR A 163 -5.56 -13.96 12.18
C THR A 163 -7.05 -13.69 11.96
N PRO A 164 -7.95 -14.26 12.80
CA PRO A 164 -9.38 -13.95 12.71
C PRO A 164 -9.69 -12.45 12.88
N LYS A 165 -8.83 -11.71 13.54
CA LYS A 165 -8.97 -10.25 13.75
C LYS A 165 -8.33 -9.40 12.65
N GLY A 166 -7.67 -10.02 11.68
CA GLY A 166 -6.97 -9.37 10.59
C GLY A 166 -5.49 -9.75 10.55
N PRO A 167 -4.74 -9.20 9.58
CA PRO A 167 -3.33 -9.51 9.44
C PRO A 167 -2.49 -8.83 10.53
N ILE A 168 -1.44 -9.54 10.96
CA ILE A 168 -0.38 -9.00 11.81
C ILE A 168 0.87 -8.94 10.96
N TYR A 169 1.46 -7.74 10.84
CA TYR A 169 2.66 -7.52 10.03
C TYR A 169 3.89 -7.34 10.93
N SER A 170 5.00 -7.88 10.49
CA SER A 170 6.31 -7.68 11.13
C SER A 170 7.38 -7.43 10.07
N ASP A 171 8.41 -6.67 10.45
CA ASP A 171 9.49 -6.32 9.56
C ASP A 171 10.55 -7.42 9.53
N ILE A 172 10.97 -7.82 8.33
CA ILE A 172 12.08 -8.74 8.13
C ILE A 172 13.36 -7.94 7.88
N VAL A 173 13.30 -6.95 6.98
CA VAL A 173 14.41 -6.05 6.69
C VAL A 173 13.89 -4.68 6.26
N VAL A 174 14.65 -3.64 6.60
CA VAL A 174 14.40 -2.25 6.20
C VAL A 174 15.52 -1.83 5.25
N ILE A 175 15.16 -1.29 4.09
CA ILE A 175 16.09 -0.74 3.11
C ILE A 175 15.87 0.76 3.05
N ASN A 176 16.88 1.52 3.45
CA ASN A 176 16.82 2.99 3.47
C ASN A 176 17.21 3.59 2.13
N ALA A 177 16.62 4.74 1.81
CA ALA A 177 17.05 5.59 0.71
C ALA A 177 18.49 6.06 0.91
N LYS A 178 19.17 6.33 -0.17
CA LYS A 178 20.55 6.82 -0.16
C LYS A 178 20.64 8.27 -0.61
#